data_5348dfeaf843c41fcd8105e1f3eae2bb
#
_entry.id   5348dfeaf843c41fcd8105e1f3eae2bb
#
_cell.length_a   1.000
_cell.length_b   1.000
_cell.length_c   1.000
_cell.angle_alpha   90.00
_cell.angle_beta   90.00
_cell.angle_gamma   90.00
#
_symmetry.space_group_name_H-M   'P 1'
#
loop_
_entity.id
_entity.type
_entity.pdbx_description
1 polymer ?
#
loop_
_entity_poly.entity_id
_entity_poly.type
_entity_poly.pdbx_seq_one_letter_code
_entity_poly.pdbx_strand_id
1 'polypeptide(L)'
;MRSGRINRSTAMRRRRIILAMRPDRVAYAVPMSRWAPDARERLEAAALDLFVENGYEQTTVAQIADRAGLNRATFFRHFADKREVLFGGEDVLAGLFGDAIKGAPPEATLTQCLRAALAAADTTMPPPQRAKAAQRVLVASANTEVQERGLLKHARVGGAISAALRARGMDDLTARLGAEVGMLAFRIGVERWMAPDNTEPFAHHAAAALTELRTRATELDP
;
A
#
# COMPACT_ATOMS: atom_id res chain seq x y z
N MET A 1 22.82 -76.45 44.98
CA MET A 1 21.54 -77.08 45.39
C MET A 1 20.43 -76.47 44.53
N ARG A 2 19.82 -77.38 43.81
CA ARG A 2 18.46 -77.49 43.32
C ARG A 2 17.95 -76.28 42.49
N SER A 3 17.80 -76.49 41.20
CA SER A 3 16.78 -77.32 40.52
C SER A 3 15.46 -76.55 40.32
N GLY A 4 15.08 -76.53 39.09
CA GLY A 4 13.75 -76.70 38.65
C GLY A 4 13.32 -75.82 37.47
N ARG A 5 13.46 -76.40 36.30
CA ARG A 5 12.44 -76.91 35.33
C ARG A 5 11.60 -75.86 34.64
N ILE A 6 11.90 -75.67 33.36
CA ILE A 6 11.11 -76.12 32.23
C ILE A 6 9.59 -75.98 32.38
N ASN A 7 9.00 -75.15 31.53
CA ASN A 7 7.90 -75.64 30.73
C ASN A 7 7.75 -74.95 29.38
N ARG A 8 7.41 -75.78 28.47
CA ARG A 8 7.31 -75.68 27.02
C ARG A 8 6.01 -75.01 26.61
N SER A 9 6.11 -74.51 25.41
CA SER A 9 5.07 -74.61 24.39
C SER A 9 3.89 -73.68 24.45
N THR A 10 3.83 -72.77 23.53
CA THR A 10 2.79 -72.94 22.50
C THR A 10 3.11 -72.03 21.32
N ALA A 11 3.38 -72.64 20.20
CA ALA A 11 3.46 -72.02 18.91
C ALA A 11 2.06 -71.60 18.49
N MET A 12 1.81 -70.31 18.34
CA MET A 12 0.58 -69.84 17.76
C MET A 12 0.88 -68.94 16.59
N ARG A 13 0.66 -69.48 15.46
CA ARG A 13 0.55 -68.97 14.08
C ARG A 13 0.38 -67.48 14.01
N ARG A 14 1.41 -66.82 13.49
CA ARG A 14 1.30 -65.47 12.94
C ARG A 14 0.48 -65.52 11.65
N ARG A 15 -0.83 -65.22 11.76
CA ARG A 15 -1.65 -64.85 10.61
C ARG A 15 -1.20 -63.45 10.16
N ARG A 16 -0.57 -63.37 9.00
CA ARG A 16 -0.37 -62.14 8.25
C ARG A 16 -1.75 -61.65 7.85
N ILE A 17 -2.24 -60.62 8.53
CA ILE A 17 -3.29 -59.81 8.02
C ILE A 17 -2.61 -58.72 7.20
N ILE A 18 -2.58 -58.92 5.87
CA ILE A 18 -2.29 -57.85 4.92
C ILE A 18 -3.55 -56.99 4.87
N LEU A 19 -3.61 -55.96 5.71
CA LEU A 19 -4.60 -54.93 5.58
C LEU A 19 -4.10 -53.99 4.49
N ALA A 20 -4.69 -54.07 3.31
CA ALA A 20 -4.50 -53.14 2.22
C ALA A 20 -5.03 -51.79 2.69
N MET A 21 -4.16 -50.93 3.22
CA MET A 21 -4.44 -49.53 3.42
C MET A 21 -4.45 -48.84 2.05
N ARG A 22 -5.63 -48.56 1.53
CA ARG A 22 -5.85 -47.56 0.50
C ARG A 22 -5.33 -46.22 1.04
N PRO A 23 -4.49 -45.49 0.32
CA PRO A 23 -4.18 -44.10 0.69
C PRO A 23 -5.31 -43.22 0.18
N ASP A 24 -6.35 -43.07 0.97
CA ASP A 24 -7.23 -41.91 0.82
C ASP A 24 -6.41 -40.68 1.17
N ARG A 25 -5.85 -40.06 0.12
CA ARG A 25 -5.26 -38.73 0.18
C ARG A 25 -6.42 -37.75 0.44
N VAL A 26 -6.77 -37.57 1.68
CA VAL A 26 -7.38 -36.31 2.09
C VAL A 26 -6.24 -35.29 2.06
N ALA A 27 -6.05 -34.68 0.90
CA ALA A 27 -5.29 -33.46 0.80
C ALA A 27 -6.03 -32.42 1.62
N TYR A 28 -5.63 -32.22 2.85
CA TYR A 28 -5.94 -31.00 3.57
C TYR A 28 -5.30 -29.87 2.78
N ALA A 29 -6.10 -29.21 1.97
CA ALA A 29 -5.75 -27.92 1.42
C ALA A 29 -5.60 -26.97 2.62
N VAL A 30 -4.39 -26.85 3.12
CA VAL A 30 -4.01 -25.78 4.02
C VAL A 30 -4.35 -24.50 3.26
N PRO A 31 -5.20 -23.63 3.77
CA PRO A 31 -5.46 -22.36 3.09
C PRO A 31 -4.16 -21.54 3.13
N MET A 32 -3.39 -21.59 2.06
CA MET A 32 -2.22 -20.73 1.82
C MET A 32 -2.62 -19.25 1.57
N SER A 33 -3.76 -18.81 2.10
CA SER A 33 -4.31 -17.50 1.75
C SER A 33 -3.91 -16.35 2.69
N ARG A 34 -2.99 -16.58 3.62
CA ARG A 34 -2.60 -15.52 4.58
C ARG A 34 -1.31 -14.78 4.22
N TRP A 35 -0.56 -15.24 3.19
CA TRP A 35 0.75 -14.69 2.80
C TRP A 35 0.91 -14.44 1.30
N ALA A 36 0.00 -14.89 0.45
CA ALA A 36 0.01 -14.51 -0.94
C ALA A 36 -0.58 -13.10 -1.08
N PRO A 37 0.10 -12.16 -1.79
CA PRO A 37 -0.47 -10.87 -2.11
C PRO A 37 -1.87 -11.04 -2.69
N ASP A 38 -2.79 -10.16 -2.31
CA ASP A 38 -4.14 -10.23 -2.86
C ASP A 38 -4.12 -9.96 -4.37
N ALA A 39 -5.24 -10.21 -5.06
CA ALA A 39 -5.30 -10.07 -6.51
C ALA A 39 -4.96 -8.64 -6.96
N ARG A 40 -5.34 -7.64 -6.16
CA ARG A 40 -5.04 -6.23 -6.43
C ARG A 40 -3.55 -5.95 -6.38
N GLU A 41 -2.86 -6.39 -5.32
CA GLU A 41 -1.42 -6.20 -5.16
C GLU A 41 -0.60 -6.90 -6.25
N ARG A 42 -1.04 -8.09 -6.68
CA ARG A 42 -0.42 -8.83 -7.79
C ARG A 42 -0.55 -8.09 -9.12
N LEU A 43 -1.74 -7.54 -9.39
CA LEU A 43 -1.99 -6.74 -10.60
C LEU A 43 -1.17 -5.45 -10.59
N GLU A 44 -1.07 -4.77 -9.44
CA GLU A 44 -0.25 -3.57 -9.27
C GLU A 44 1.23 -3.86 -9.53
N ALA A 45 1.78 -4.91 -8.93
CA ALA A 45 3.16 -5.29 -9.13
C ALA A 45 3.45 -5.63 -10.61
N ALA A 46 2.62 -6.50 -11.21
CA ALA A 46 2.74 -6.89 -12.61
C ALA A 46 2.65 -5.70 -13.57
N ALA A 47 1.76 -4.75 -13.29
CA ALA A 47 1.61 -3.55 -14.12
C ALA A 47 2.84 -2.65 -14.04
N LEU A 48 3.34 -2.37 -12.83
CA LEU A 48 4.52 -1.53 -12.64
C LEU A 48 5.76 -2.13 -13.30
N ASP A 49 5.97 -3.44 -13.16
CA ASP A 49 7.08 -4.13 -13.82
C ASP A 49 6.98 -3.98 -15.35
N LEU A 50 5.81 -4.25 -15.92
CA LEU A 50 5.57 -4.14 -17.36
C LEU A 50 5.69 -2.69 -17.88
N PHE A 51 5.24 -1.71 -17.11
CA PHE A 51 5.38 -0.30 -17.49
C PHE A 51 6.86 0.14 -17.53
N VAL A 52 7.68 -0.39 -16.64
CA VAL A 52 9.12 -0.13 -16.64
C VAL A 52 9.83 -0.90 -17.77
N GLU A 53 9.47 -2.17 -17.99
CA GLU A 53 10.08 -3.03 -19.00
C GLU A 53 9.75 -2.60 -20.44
N ASN A 54 8.46 -2.32 -20.71
CA ASN A 54 7.94 -2.14 -22.07
C ASN A 54 7.47 -0.71 -22.37
N GLY A 55 7.39 0.13 -21.35
CA GLY A 55 6.74 1.43 -21.41
C GLY A 55 5.22 1.33 -21.16
N TYR A 56 4.66 2.44 -20.71
CA TYR A 56 3.25 2.53 -20.37
C TYR A 56 2.34 2.27 -21.58
N GLU A 57 2.63 2.90 -22.73
CA GLU A 57 1.77 2.82 -23.93
C GLU A 57 1.70 1.39 -24.49
N GLN A 58 2.81 0.67 -24.52
CA GLN A 58 2.92 -0.67 -25.11
C GLN A 58 2.35 -1.77 -24.19
N THR A 59 2.09 -1.46 -22.94
CA THR A 59 1.54 -2.41 -21.96
C THR A 59 0.03 -2.47 -22.05
N THR A 60 -0.51 -3.68 -22.17
CA THR A 60 -1.95 -3.94 -22.24
C THR A 60 -2.48 -4.57 -20.94
N VAL A 61 -3.78 -4.39 -20.68
CA VAL A 61 -4.47 -5.06 -19.55
C VAL A 61 -4.37 -6.59 -19.63
N ALA A 62 -4.33 -7.16 -20.83
CA ALA A 62 -4.16 -8.60 -21.00
C ALA A 62 -2.80 -9.07 -20.47
N GLN A 63 -1.71 -8.39 -20.86
CA GLN A 63 -0.35 -8.69 -20.39
C GLN A 63 -0.23 -8.53 -18.88
N ILE A 64 -0.85 -7.49 -18.29
CA ILE A 64 -0.87 -7.28 -16.83
C ILE A 64 -1.57 -8.44 -16.13
N ALA A 65 -2.74 -8.83 -16.60
CA ALA A 65 -3.50 -9.93 -16.02
C ALA A 65 -2.72 -11.25 -16.12
N ASP A 66 -2.17 -11.56 -17.29
CA ASP A 66 -1.37 -12.77 -17.53
C ASP A 66 -0.11 -12.82 -16.64
N ARG A 67 0.65 -11.72 -16.55
CA ARG A 67 1.82 -11.59 -15.68
C ARG A 67 1.46 -11.79 -14.19
N ALA A 68 0.28 -11.31 -13.79
CA ALA A 68 -0.24 -11.50 -12.43
C ALA A 68 -0.79 -12.91 -12.18
N GLY A 69 -0.88 -13.78 -13.20
CA GLY A 69 -1.53 -15.10 -13.11
C GLY A 69 -3.04 -14.99 -12.86
N LEU A 70 -3.68 -13.98 -13.45
CA LEU A 70 -5.09 -13.65 -13.31
C LEU A 70 -5.72 -13.44 -14.70
N ASN A 71 -7.03 -13.32 -14.77
CA ASN A 71 -7.73 -13.01 -16.02
C ASN A 71 -8.13 -11.53 -16.11
N ARG A 72 -8.45 -11.06 -17.33
CA ARG A 72 -8.88 -9.68 -17.59
C ARG A 72 -10.11 -9.26 -16.79
N ALA A 73 -11.06 -10.17 -16.54
CA ALA A 73 -12.24 -9.86 -15.76
C ALA A 73 -11.88 -9.53 -14.30
N THR A 74 -10.87 -10.23 -13.74
CA THR A 74 -10.34 -9.93 -12.42
C THR A 74 -9.66 -8.55 -12.40
N PHE A 75 -8.93 -8.17 -13.45
CA PHE A 75 -8.36 -6.82 -13.56
C PHE A 75 -9.46 -5.75 -13.46
N PHE A 76 -10.49 -5.83 -14.32
CA PHE A 76 -11.57 -4.83 -14.35
C PHE A 76 -12.45 -4.81 -13.10
N ARG A 77 -12.40 -5.83 -12.27
CA ARG A 77 -13.03 -5.82 -10.94
C ARG A 77 -12.29 -4.95 -9.94
N HIS A 78 -10.99 -4.74 -10.12
CA HIS A 78 -10.12 -3.96 -9.23
C HIS A 78 -9.76 -2.57 -9.76
N PHE A 79 -9.70 -2.42 -11.09
CA PHE A 79 -9.25 -1.20 -11.76
C PHE A 79 -10.14 -0.90 -12.97
N ALA A 80 -10.56 0.36 -13.11
CA ALA A 80 -11.36 0.80 -14.25
C ALA A 80 -10.56 0.73 -15.56
N ASP A 81 -9.28 1.08 -15.52
CA ASP A 81 -8.36 1.04 -16.66
C ASP A 81 -6.90 0.85 -16.19
N LYS A 82 -5.93 0.77 -17.14
CA LYS A 82 -4.51 0.59 -16.81
C LYS A 82 -3.90 1.77 -16.06
N ARG A 83 -4.46 2.99 -16.19
CA ARG A 83 -4.01 4.20 -15.48
C ARG A 83 -4.33 4.11 -14.00
N GLU A 84 -5.49 3.53 -13.68
CA GLU A 84 -5.95 3.41 -12.28
C GLU A 84 -4.99 2.61 -11.41
N VAL A 85 -4.21 1.71 -12.00
CA VAL A 85 -3.17 0.94 -11.28
C VAL A 85 -2.10 1.85 -10.68
N LEU A 86 -1.79 2.97 -11.34
CA LEU A 86 -0.77 3.92 -10.87
C LEU A 86 -1.27 4.78 -9.69
N PHE A 87 -2.59 4.89 -9.50
CA PHE A 87 -3.22 5.84 -8.58
C PHE A 87 -4.07 5.20 -7.48
N GLY A 88 -3.98 3.89 -7.32
CA GLY A 88 -4.89 3.10 -6.48
C GLY A 88 -4.89 3.37 -4.97
N GLY A 89 -4.03 4.26 -4.48
CA GLY A 89 -3.96 4.62 -3.05
C GLY A 89 -4.54 5.99 -2.69
N GLU A 90 -4.91 6.82 -3.68
CA GLU A 90 -5.23 8.23 -3.44
C GLU A 90 -6.60 8.46 -2.80
N ASP A 91 -7.60 7.63 -3.09
CA ASP A 91 -8.91 7.72 -2.42
C ASP A 91 -8.78 7.36 -0.92
N VAL A 92 -7.91 6.39 -0.60
CA VAL A 92 -7.54 6.06 0.78
C VAL A 92 -6.84 7.24 1.45
N LEU A 93 -5.92 7.89 0.75
CA LEU A 93 -5.17 9.03 1.26
C LEU A 93 -6.07 10.23 1.56
N ALA A 94 -7.04 10.54 0.68
CA ALA A 94 -8.02 11.61 0.90
C ALA A 94 -8.86 11.35 2.17
N GLY A 95 -9.28 10.12 2.40
CA GLY A 95 -9.96 9.70 3.62
C GLY A 95 -9.08 9.86 4.86
N LEU A 96 -7.87 9.32 4.82
CA LEU A 96 -6.91 9.39 5.94
C LEU A 96 -6.63 10.84 6.36
N PHE A 97 -6.38 11.74 5.39
CA PHE A 97 -6.12 13.14 5.68
C PHE A 97 -7.34 13.84 6.27
N GLY A 98 -8.51 13.63 5.66
CA GLY A 98 -9.76 14.22 6.16
C GLY A 98 -10.09 13.78 7.59
N ASP A 99 -9.96 12.48 7.88
CA ASP A 99 -10.28 11.91 9.19
C ASP A 99 -9.25 12.32 10.26
N ALA A 100 -7.96 12.33 9.94
CA ALA A 100 -6.93 12.81 10.85
C ALA A 100 -7.09 14.29 11.22
N ILE A 101 -7.47 15.14 10.25
CA ILE A 101 -7.74 16.55 10.50
C ILE A 101 -8.97 16.71 11.40
N LYS A 102 -10.08 16.02 11.10
CA LYS A 102 -11.30 16.06 11.92
C LYS A 102 -11.06 15.53 13.34
N GLY A 103 -10.24 14.49 13.48
CA GLY A 103 -9.90 13.86 14.76
C GLY A 103 -8.86 14.61 15.59
N ALA A 104 -8.23 15.67 15.07
CA ALA A 104 -7.29 16.48 15.84
C ALA A 104 -7.99 17.19 17.01
N PRO A 105 -7.30 17.52 18.13
CA PRO A 105 -7.87 18.25 19.25
C PRO A 105 -8.63 19.51 18.82
N PRO A 106 -9.72 19.92 19.49
CA PRO A 106 -10.53 21.07 19.09
C PRO A 106 -9.72 22.36 18.91
N GLU A 107 -8.72 22.57 19.77
CA GLU A 107 -7.83 23.73 19.78
C GLU A 107 -6.62 23.60 18.84
N ALA A 108 -6.53 22.52 18.06
CA ALA A 108 -5.38 22.28 17.18
C ALA A 108 -5.25 23.38 16.13
N THR A 109 -4.05 23.92 16.03
CA THR A 109 -3.69 24.90 15.01
C THR A 109 -3.65 24.25 13.62
N LEU A 110 -3.68 25.08 12.56
CA LEU A 110 -3.53 24.60 11.18
C LEU A 110 -2.32 23.67 11.02
N THR A 111 -1.16 24.07 11.55
CA THR A 111 0.06 23.24 11.48
C THR A 111 -0.10 21.89 12.17
N GLN A 112 -0.78 21.85 13.31
CA GLN A 112 -1.04 20.59 14.03
C GLN A 112 -1.99 19.69 13.26
N CYS A 113 -3.05 20.25 12.65
CA CYS A 113 -3.96 19.52 11.77
C CYS A 113 -3.23 18.90 10.56
N LEU A 114 -2.40 19.68 9.87
CA LEU A 114 -1.61 19.21 8.74
C LEU A 114 -0.60 18.13 9.15
N ARG A 115 0.06 18.30 10.31
CA ARG A 115 0.98 17.29 10.85
C ARG A 115 0.28 15.97 11.15
N ALA A 116 -0.94 16.02 11.72
CA ALA A 116 -1.74 14.83 11.95
C ALA A 116 -2.12 14.12 10.65
N ALA A 117 -2.51 14.86 9.62
CA ALA A 117 -2.82 14.33 8.30
C ALA A 117 -1.60 13.63 7.67
N LEU A 118 -0.44 14.29 7.66
CA LEU A 118 0.81 13.74 7.12
C LEU A 118 1.27 12.49 7.88
N ALA A 119 1.12 12.47 9.21
CA ALA A 119 1.43 11.29 10.01
C ALA A 119 0.50 10.11 9.71
N ALA A 120 -0.79 10.37 9.46
CA ALA A 120 -1.75 9.32 9.09
C ALA A 120 -1.38 8.63 7.76
N ALA A 121 -0.77 9.35 6.81
CA ALA A 121 -0.33 8.79 5.54
C ALA A 121 0.81 7.76 5.69
N ASP A 122 1.56 7.76 6.78
CA ASP A 122 2.65 6.80 7.03
C ASP A 122 2.17 5.35 6.98
N THR A 123 0.92 5.11 7.36
CA THR A 123 0.30 3.77 7.31
C THR A 123 0.20 3.22 5.88
N THR A 124 0.20 4.08 4.86
CA THR A 124 0.17 3.71 3.44
C THR A 124 1.56 3.70 2.79
N MET A 125 2.59 4.08 3.53
CA MET A 125 3.97 4.28 3.07
C MET A 125 4.97 3.36 3.81
N PRO A 126 4.67 2.05 3.99
CA PRO A 126 5.62 1.16 4.65
C PRO A 126 6.88 0.98 3.76
N PRO A 127 8.06 0.70 4.35
CA PRO A 127 9.32 0.58 3.61
C PRO A 127 9.28 -0.31 2.37
N PRO A 128 8.56 -1.46 2.34
CA PRO A 128 8.46 -2.29 1.14
C PRO A 128 7.76 -1.61 -0.05
N GLN A 129 6.95 -0.57 0.19
CA GLN A 129 6.27 0.18 -0.88
C GLN A 129 7.16 1.21 -1.57
N ARG A 130 8.36 1.51 -1.02
CA ARG A 130 9.26 2.56 -1.54
C ARG A 130 9.64 2.34 -3.00
N ALA A 131 10.08 1.14 -3.36
CA ALA A 131 10.46 0.81 -4.72
C ALA A 131 9.28 0.97 -5.70
N LYS A 132 8.09 0.52 -5.31
CA LYS A 132 6.88 0.69 -6.11
C LYS A 132 6.48 2.15 -6.26
N ALA A 133 6.63 2.97 -5.22
CA ALA A 133 6.37 4.41 -5.29
C ALA A 133 7.32 5.09 -6.28
N ALA A 134 8.62 4.76 -6.26
CA ALA A 134 9.60 5.27 -7.21
C ALA A 134 9.27 4.85 -8.66
N GLN A 135 8.88 3.59 -8.89
CA GLN A 135 8.43 3.12 -10.21
C GLN A 135 7.20 3.89 -10.69
N ARG A 136 6.20 4.12 -9.82
CA ARG A 136 5.00 4.92 -10.16
C ARG A 136 5.36 6.33 -10.59
N VAL A 137 6.22 7.01 -9.85
CA VAL A 137 6.68 8.36 -10.18
C VAL A 137 7.41 8.38 -11.52
N LEU A 138 8.30 7.41 -11.76
CA LEU A 138 9.04 7.29 -13.03
C LEU A 138 8.09 7.13 -14.21
N VAL A 139 7.12 6.22 -14.13
CA VAL A 139 6.13 5.97 -15.19
C VAL A 139 5.24 7.19 -15.40
N ALA A 140 4.77 7.83 -14.31
CA ALA A 140 3.93 9.01 -14.39
C ALA A 140 4.65 10.20 -15.02
N SER A 141 5.92 10.44 -14.69
CA SER A 141 6.70 11.55 -15.25
C SER A 141 6.98 11.42 -16.75
N ALA A 142 6.97 10.21 -17.27
CA ALA A 142 7.22 9.92 -18.68
C ALA A 142 5.97 9.97 -19.58
N ASN A 143 4.76 10.15 -19.00
CA ASN A 143 3.52 10.05 -19.76
C ASN A 143 2.51 11.17 -19.40
N THR A 144 2.19 12.04 -20.37
CA THR A 144 1.34 13.21 -20.16
C THR A 144 -0.08 12.82 -19.71
N GLU A 145 -0.68 11.79 -20.30
CA GLU A 145 -2.03 11.33 -19.90
C GLU A 145 -2.08 10.88 -18.44
N VAL A 146 -1.00 10.23 -18.00
CA VAL A 146 -0.85 9.82 -16.60
C VAL A 146 -0.65 11.03 -15.68
N GLN A 147 0.15 12.02 -16.10
CA GLN A 147 0.35 13.28 -15.37
C GLN A 147 -0.97 14.03 -15.16
N GLU A 148 -1.77 14.20 -16.22
CA GLU A 148 -3.08 14.86 -16.14
C GLU A 148 -4.01 14.18 -15.13
N ARG A 149 -4.06 12.86 -15.16
CA ARG A 149 -4.83 12.07 -14.19
C ARG A 149 -4.33 12.26 -12.76
N GLY A 150 -3.00 12.29 -12.58
CA GLY A 150 -2.36 12.58 -11.30
C GLY A 150 -2.77 13.94 -10.74
N LEU A 151 -2.77 15.00 -11.57
CA LEU A 151 -3.20 16.33 -11.17
C LEU A 151 -4.65 16.36 -10.65
N LEU A 152 -5.56 15.67 -11.35
CA LEU A 152 -6.97 15.58 -10.92
C LEU A 152 -7.10 14.89 -9.56
N LYS A 153 -6.34 13.83 -9.34
CA LYS A 153 -6.35 13.09 -8.07
C LYS A 153 -5.71 13.89 -6.94
N HIS A 154 -4.60 14.59 -7.18
CA HIS A 154 -4.02 15.53 -6.23
C HIS A 154 -5.01 16.62 -5.82
N ALA A 155 -5.74 17.20 -6.77
CA ALA A 155 -6.78 18.17 -6.49
C ALA A 155 -7.90 17.61 -5.59
N ARG A 156 -8.25 16.32 -5.76
CA ARG A 156 -9.23 15.64 -4.90
C ARG A 156 -8.74 15.50 -3.46
N VAL A 157 -7.48 15.09 -3.26
CA VAL A 157 -6.89 14.98 -1.92
C VAL A 157 -6.80 16.36 -1.26
N GLY A 158 -6.34 17.39 -1.98
CA GLY A 158 -6.34 18.78 -1.50
C GLY A 158 -7.74 19.27 -1.13
N GLY A 159 -8.75 18.93 -1.93
CA GLY A 159 -10.15 19.21 -1.64
C GLY A 159 -10.65 18.59 -0.33
N ALA A 160 -10.25 17.35 -0.04
CA ALA A 160 -10.58 16.67 1.21
C ALA A 160 -9.93 17.35 2.43
N ILE A 161 -8.67 17.77 2.32
CA ILE A 161 -7.97 18.54 3.35
C ILE A 161 -8.72 19.87 3.61
N SER A 162 -8.98 20.64 2.55
CA SER A 162 -9.66 21.92 2.65
C SER A 162 -11.06 21.79 3.27
N ALA A 163 -11.83 20.77 2.85
CA ALA A 163 -13.15 20.50 3.43
C ALA A 163 -13.08 20.15 4.93
N ALA A 164 -12.09 19.34 5.33
CA ALA A 164 -11.91 18.97 6.74
C ALA A 164 -11.49 20.17 7.61
N LEU A 165 -10.62 21.06 7.10
CA LEU A 165 -10.22 22.29 7.79
C LEU A 165 -11.40 23.25 7.95
N ARG A 166 -12.24 23.43 6.91
CA ARG A 166 -13.48 24.22 7.02
C ARG A 166 -14.46 23.63 8.04
N ALA A 167 -14.62 22.31 8.06
CA ALA A 167 -15.47 21.65 9.04
C ALA A 167 -15.01 21.88 10.50
N ARG A 168 -13.74 22.26 10.71
CA ARG A 168 -13.18 22.67 11.99
C ARG A 168 -13.34 24.19 12.27
N GLY A 169 -14.03 24.92 11.40
CA GLY A 169 -14.27 26.34 11.57
C GLY A 169 -13.19 27.28 11.03
N MET A 170 -12.20 26.76 10.28
CA MET A 170 -11.22 27.60 9.59
C MET A 170 -11.89 28.32 8.41
N ASP A 171 -11.55 29.58 8.17
CA ASP A 171 -12.03 30.34 7.02
C ASP A 171 -11.55 29.71 5.69
N ASP A 172 -12.21 30.11 4.59
CA ASP A 172 -11.97 29.53 3.28
C ASP A 172 -10.52 29.72 2.78
N LEU A 173 -9.94 30.90 3.00
CA LEU A 173 -8.57 31.19 2.58
C LEU A 173 -7.57 30.34 3.37
N THR A 174 -7.70 30.25 4.69
CA THR A 174 -6.88 29.42 5.57
C THR A 174 -6.99 27.94 5.21
N ALA A 175 -8.21 27.45 4.93
CA ALA A 175 -8.45 26.07 4.55
C ALA A 175 -7.81 25.71 3.19
N ARG A 176 -7.89 26.62 2.22
CA ARG A 176 -7.25 26.43 0.90
C ARG A 176 -5.73 26.49 1.01
N LEU A 177 -5.18 27.49 1.70
CA LEU A 177 -3.75 27.58 1.96
C LEU A 177 -3.23 26.32 2.66
N GLY A 178 -3.94 25.85 3.69
CA GLY A 178 -3.59 24.62 4.39
C GLY A 178 -3.56 23.40 3.47
N ALA A 179 -4.51 23.27 2.54
CA ALA A 179 -4.54 22.19 1.57
C ALA A 179 -3.32 22.22 0.65
N GLU A 180 -2.95 23.38 0.09
CA GLU A 180 -1.80 23.53 -0.78
C GLU A 180 -0.48 23.26 -0.04
N VAL A 181 -0.30 23.82 1.16
CA VAL A 181 0.89 23.58 1.99
C VAL A 181 0.99 22.11 2.41
N GLY A 182 -0.14 21.50 2.81
CA GLY A 182 -0.18 20.08 3.18
C GLY A 182 0.20 19.17 2.02
N MET A 183 -0.36 19.42 0.83
CA MET A 183 -0.03 18.67 -0.39
C MET A 183 1.41 18.88 -0.85
N LEU A 184 1.96 20.10 -0.72
CA LEU A 184 3.35 20.37 -1.03
C LEU A 184 4.28 19.63 -0.06
N ALA A 185 3.99 19.67 1.24
CA ALA A 185 4.75 18.93 2.26
C ALA A 185 4.70 17.42 2.02
N PHE A 186 3.53 16.89 1.62
CA PHE A 186 3.37 15.49 1.24
C PHE A 186 4.27 15.11 0.06
N ARG A 187 4.27 15.89 -1.03
CA ARG A 187 5.10 15.62 -2.23
C ARG A 187 6.58 15.62 -1.89
N ILE A 188 7.06 16.66 -1.19
CA ILE A 188 8.47 16.74 -0.74
C ILE A 188 8.81 15.56 0.17
N GLY A 189 7.89 15.19 1.06
CA GLY A 189 8.05 14.04 1.94
C GLY A 189 8.20 12.73 1.17
N VAL A 190 7.36 12.48 0.16
CA VAL A 190 7.44 11.30 -0.72
C VAL A 190 8.77 11.28 -1.49
N GLU A 191 9.18 12.41 -2.06
CA GLU A 191 10.42 12.55 -2.81
C GLU A 191 11.64 12.18 -1.96
N ARG A 192 11.73 12.72 -0.75
CA ARG A 192 12.81 12.41 0.21
C ARG A 192 12.72 10.98 0.72
N TRP A 193 11.53 10.49 0.98
CA TRP A 193 11.32 9.11 1.44
C TRP A 193 11.73 8.09 0.37
N MET A 194 11.56 8.39 -0.92
CA MET A 194 11.98 7.52 -2.03
C MET A 194 13.50 7.54 -2.28
N ALA A 195 14.26 8.44 -1.67
CA ALA A 195 15.72 8.51 -1.88
C ALA A 195 16.38 7.15 -1.56
N PRO A 196 17.34 6.67 -2.39
CA PRO A 196 17.89 5.31 -2.29
C PRO A 196 18.55 5.01 -0.94
N ASP A 197 19.17 6.01 -0.34
CA ASP A 197 19.91 5.96 0.94
C ASP A 197 19.03 6.28 2.16
N ASN A 198 17.76 6.56 1.95
CA ASN A 198 16.85 6.90 3.05
C ASN A 198 16.55 5.70 3.95
N THR A 199 16.69 5.90 5.27
CA THR A 199 16.34 4.94 6.32
C THR A 199 15.13 5.37 7.16
N GLU A 200 14.73 6.65 7.06
CA GLU A 200 13.67 7.23 7.87
C GLU A 200 12.27 6.94 7.32
N PRO A 201 11.25 6.90 8.17
CA PRO A 201 9.86 6.74 7.74
C PRO A 201 9.36 7.97 6.97
N PHE A 202 8.31 7.79 6.17
CA PHE A 202 7.69 8.89 5.42
C PHE A 202 7.27 10.05 6.32
N ALA A 203 6.65 9.75 7.48
CA ALA A 203 6.17 10.78 8.41
C ALA A 203 7.28 11.73 8.88
N HIS A 204 8.53 11.25 9.04
CA HIS A 204 9.68 12.08 9.37
C HIS A 204 9.94 13.14 8.29
N HIS A 205 10.03 12.71 7.03
CA HIS A 205 10.31 13.61 5.90
C HIS A 205 9.19 14.61 5.64
N ALA A 206 7.94 14.16 5.76
CA ALA A 206 6.76 15.02 5.56
C ALA A 206 6.66 16.10 6.67
N ALA A 207 6.93 15.72 7.93
CA ALA A 207 6.95 16.69 9.05
C ALA A 207 8.10 17.69 8.93
N ALA A 208 9.29 17.26 8.48
CA ALA A 208 10.42 18.14 8.19
C ALA A 208 10.07 19.12 7.06
N ALA A 209 9.50 18.63 5.96
CA ALA A 209 9.06 19.45 4.83
C ALA A 209 8.03 20.52 5.27
N LEU A 210 7.02 20.13 6.07
CA LEU A 210 6.04 21.08 6.61
C LEU A 210 6.71 22.17 7.46
N THR A 211 7.70 21.81 8.27
CA THR A 211 8.44 22.77 9.11
C THR A 211 9.26 23.72 8.25
N GLU A 212 9.98 23.22 7.24
CA GLU A 212 10.75 24.04 6.30
C GLU A 212 9.87 25.00 5.51
N LEU A 213 8.73 24.54 4.98
CA LEU A 213 7.79 25.38 4.24
C LEU A 213 7.29 26.55 5.12
N ARG A 214 6.96 26.28 6.38
CA ARG A 214 6.57 27.31 7.32
C ARG A 214 7.68 28.34 7.56
N THR A 215 8.91 27.88 7.77
CA THR A 215 10.06 28.77 7.98
C THR A 215 10.33 29.64 6.75
N ARG A 216 10.32 29.05 5.55
CA ARG A 216 10.55 29.80 4.31
C ARG A 216 9.39 30.75 3.97
N ALA A 217 8.15 30.47 4.40
CA ALA A 217 7.05 31.38 4.22
C ALA A 217 7.27 32.71 4.97
N THR A 218 8.02 32.71 6.09
CA THR A 218 8.37 33.94 6.80
C THR A 218 9.42 34.78 6.07
N GLU A 219 10.16 34.19 5.12
CA GLU A 219 11.14 34.91 4.27
C GLU A 219 10.45 35.69 3.13
N LEU A 220 9.14 35.46 2.92
CA LEU A 220 8.34 36.23 1.95
C LEU A 220 7.79 37.52 2.52
N ASP A 221 8.00 37.76 3.81
CA ASP A 221 7.66 39.02 4.48
C ASP A 221 8.72 40.06 4.10
N PRO A 222 8.35 41.23 3.56
CA PRO A 222 9.29 42.24 3.04
C PRO A 222 10.11 42.91 4.12
#